data_c4528ffe46b1d6c006531a71da2fad9a
#
_entry.id   c4528ffe46b1d6c006531a71da2fad9a
#
_cell.length_a   1.000
_cell.length_b   1.000
_cell.length_c   1.000
_cell.angle_alpha   90.00
_cell.angle_beta   90.00
_cell.angle_gamma   90.00
#
_symmetry.space_group_name_H-M   'P 1'
#
loop_
_entity.id
_entity.type
_entity.pdbx_description
1 polymer ?
#
loop_
_entity_poly.entity_id
_entity_poly.type
_entity_poly.pdbx_seq_one_letter_code
_entity_poly.pdbx_strand_id
1 'polypeptide(L)'
;MKKSIITQKIIAKAFKDLMQSNAYHQMSVSDIMQTAKIRSQTFYNYFQNQEELLSWIFENDFAELINDNLDYYGWQNELLLLLRYLDENQIFYQKIFVIDKNFEHFFLIQWEKLLDKVLFDQENKSDYHWSDLEKSFICRYNAAAICAITKESIIRGNSLEDLYPQIVKLLLAQLNLFED
;
A
#
# COMPACT_ATOMS: atom_id res chain seq x y z
N MET A 1 -25.44 -7.42 11.73
CA MET A 1 -24.84 -8.54 10.95
C MET A 1 -23.37 -8.25 10.76
N LYS A 2 -22.48 -9.19 11.11
CA LYS A 2 -21.04 -9.02 10.84
C LYS A 2 -20.84 -9.03 9.32
N LYS A 3 -20.35 -7.94 8.72
CA LYS A 3 -20.07 -7.88 7.28
C LYS A 3 -19.02 -8.96 6.96
N SER A 4 -19.25 -9.75 5.92
CA SER A 4 -18.29 -10.79 5.54
C SER A 4 -17.10 -10.18 4.80
N ILE A 5 -15.91 -10.26 5.37
CA ILE A 5 -14.66 -9.80 4.75
C ILE A 5 -14.41 -10.49 3.40
N ILE A 6 -14.80 -11.76 3.28
CA ILE A 6 -14.65 -12.52 2.03
C ILE A 6 -15.47 -11.87 0.91
N THR A 7 -16.70 -11.47 1.20
CA THR A 7 -17.54 -10.80 0.19
C THR A 7 -16.98 -9.44 -0.20
N GLN A 8 -16.47 -8.66 0.76
CA GLN A 8 -15.81 -7.39 0.48
C GLN A 8 -14.58 -7.58 -0.43
N LYS A 9 -13.74 -8.58 -0.16
CA LYS A 9 -12.57 -8.92 -1.00
C LYS A 9 -12.97 -9.35 -2.42
N ILE A 10 -14.06 -10.09 -2.59
CA ILE A 10 -14.56 -10.48 -3.92
C ILE A 10 -15.00 -9.23 -4.70
N ILE A 11 -15.73 -8.31 -4.06
CA ILE A 11 -16.19 -7.05 -4.68
C ILE A 11 -14.98 -6.18 -5.03
N ALA A 12 -14.01 -6.05 -4.13
CA ALA A 12 -12.78 -5.30 -4.33
C ALA A 12 -11.96 -5.84 -5.51
N LYS A 13 -11.82 -7.16 -5.59
CA LYS A 13 -11.14 -7.80 -6.73
C LYS A 13 -11.86 -7.50 -8.05
N ALA A 14 -13.18 -7.65 -8.10
CA ALA A 14 -13.95 -7.35 -9.29
C ALA A 14 -13.82 -5.87 -9.73
N PHE A 15 -13.75 -4.96 -8.76
CA PHE A 15 -13.50 -3.55 -9.03
C PHE A 15 -12.11 -3.32 -9.64
N LYS A 16 -11.05 -3.92 -9.07
CA LYS A 16 -9.69 -3.82 -9.61
C LYS A 16 -9.59 -4.43 -11.02
N ASP A 17 -10.21 -5.59 -11.25
CA ASP A 17 -10.24 -6.27 -12.55
C ASP A 17 -10.91 -5.39 -13.61
N LEU A 18 -12.03 -4.74 -13.30
CA LEU A 18 -12.70 -3.80 -14.19
C LEU A 18 -11.85 -2.55 -14.45
N MET A 19 -11.15 -2.05 -13.44
CA MET A 19 -10.27 -0.90 -13.58
C MET A 19 -9.10 -1.15 -14.55
N GLN A 20 -8.74 -2.39 -14.85
CA GLN A 20 -7.71 -2.67 -15.86
C GLN A 20 -8.11 -2.18 -17.24
N SER A 21 -9.36 -2.40 -17.65
CA SER A 21 -9.86 -2.10 -19.01
C SER A 21 -10.75 -0.86 -19.10
N ASN A 22 -11.36 -0.41 -17.99
CA ASN A 22 -12.33 0.69 -17.97
C ASN A 22 -11.81 1.91 -17.23
N ALA A 23 -12.30 3.09 -17.60
CA ALA A 23 -12.11 4.29 -16.79
C ALA A 23 -13.05 4.28 -15.58
N TYR A 24 -12.59 4.80 -14.45
CA TYR A 24 -13.32 4.82 -13.17
C TYR A 24 -14.78 5.35 -13.32
N HIS A 25 -14.96 6.48 -14.03
CA HIS A 25 -16.29 7.11 -14.17
C HIS A 25 -17.21 6.39 -15.16
N GLN A 26 -16.72 5.38 -15.87
CA GLN A 26 -17.52 4.57 -16.80
C GLN A 26 -18.05 3.29 -16.14
N MET A 27 -17.60 2.99 -14.93
CA MET A 27 -18.01 1.79 -14.19
C MET A 27 -19.19 2.11 -13.28
N SER A 28 -20.21 1.27 -13.33
CA SER A 28 -21.33 1.32 -12.39
C SER A 28 -21.19 0.24 -11.30
N VAL A 29 -21.90 0.43 -10.20
CA VAL A 29 -22.05 -0.63 -9.17
C VAL A 29 -22.56 -1.93 -9.78
N SER A 30 -23.44 -1.84 -10.81
CA SER A 30 -23.96 -3.02 -11.51
C SER A 30 -22.86 -3.79 -12.22
N ASP A 31 -21.92 -3.10 -12.90
CA ASP A 31 -20.81 -3.72 -13.61
C ASP A 31 -19.86 -4.43 -12.66
N ILE A 32 -19.54 -3.78 -11.52
CA ILE A 32 -18.71 -4.35 -10.46
C ILE A 32 -19.35 -5.64 -9.94
N MET A 33 -20.63 -5.59 -9.61
CA MET A 33 -21.32 -6.74 -9.01
C MET A 33 -21.58 -7.86 -10.01
N GLN A 34 -21.76 -7.55 -11.30
CA GLN A 34 -21.81 -8.54 -12.36
C GLN A 34 -20.47 -9.26 -12.51
N THR A 35 -19.35 -8.53 -12.48
CA THR A 35 -18.00 -9.10 -12.50
C THR A 35 -17.75 -9.95 -11.27
N ALA A 36 -18.18 -9.50 -10.09
CA ALA A 36 -18.12 -10.25 -8.84
C ALA A 36 -19.03 -11.50 -8.82
N LYS A 37 -19.96 -11.64 -9.78
CA LYS A 37 -21.01 -12.67 -9.83
C LYS A 37 -21.92 -12.67 -8.60
N ILE A 38 -22.21 -11.47 -8.08
CA ILE A 38 -23.05 -11.24 -6.90
C ILE A 38 -24.19 -10.28 -7.31
N ARG A 39 -25.35 -10.40 -6.67
CA ARG A 39 -26.51 -9.53 -6.95
C ARG A 39 -26.16 -8.07 -6.58
N SER A 40 -26.50 -7.12 -7.47
CA SER A 40 -26.16 -5.69 -7.31
C SER A 40 -26.66 -5.10 -6.01
N GLN A 41 -27.83 -5.51 -5.52
CA GLN A 41 -28.37 -5.04 -4.25
C GLN A 41 -27.47 -5.41 -3.05
N THR A 42 -26.67 -6.47 -3.15
CA THR A 42 -25.75 -6.91 -2.10
C THR A 42 -24.62 -5.90 -1.86
N PHE A 43 -24.26 -5.09 -2.85
CA PHE A 43 -23.25 -4.04 -2.73
C PHE A 43 -23.55 -3.12 -1.55
N TYR A 44 -24.79 -2.62 -1.47
CA TYR A 44 -25.22 -1.65 -0.46
C TYR A 44 -25.29 -2.21 0.97
N ASN A 45 -25.13 -3.52 1.15
CA ASN A 45 -24.93 -4.12 2.47
C ASN A 45 -23.49 -3.90 3.00
N TYR A 46 -22.53 -3.58 2.10
CA TYR A 46 -21.12 -3.45 2.41
C TYR A 46 -20.60 -2.02 2.23
N PHE A 47 -21.00 -1.35 1.16
CA PHE A 47 -20.52 -0.04 0.76
C PHE A 47 -21.67 0.86 0.35
N GLN A 48 -21.60 2.15 0.71
CA GLN A 48 -22.62 3.13 0.32
C GLN A 48 -22.46 3.54 -1.15
N ASN A 49 -21.22 3.61 -1.63
CA ASN A 49 -20.86 4.02 -2.97
C ASN A 49 -19.48 3.45 -3.38
N GLN A 50 -19.04 3.75 -4.60
CA GLN A 50 -17.74 3.29 -5.10
C GLN A 50 -16.55 3.94 -4.37
N GLU A 51 -16.70 5.16 -3.85
CA GLU A 51 -15.66 5.86 -3.10
C GLU A 51 -15.40 5.15 -1.76
N GLU A 52 -16.44 4.70 -1.06
CA GLU A 52 -16.28 3.89 0.16
C GLU A 52 -15.62 2.54 -0.15
N LEU A 53 -15.97 1.90 -1.27
CA LEU A 53 -15.28 0.69 -1.73
C LEU A 53 -13.80 0.96 -2.00
N LEU A 54 -13.48 2.07 -2.66
CA LEU A 54 -12.10 2.44 -2.98
C LEU A 54 -11.28 2.71 -1.71
N SER A 55 -11.83 3.47 -0.76
CA SER A 55 -11.18 3.71 0.54
C SER A 55 -10.94 2.41 1.29
N TRP A 56 -11.93 1.51 1.30
CA TRP A 56 -11.80 0.20 1.92
C TRP A 56 -10.70 -0.65 1.25
N ILE A 57 -10.59 -0.60 -0.09
CA ILE A 57 -9.52 -1.30 -0.81
C ILE A 57 -8.15 -0.83 -0.33
N PHE A 58 -7.93 0.49 -0.25
CA PHE A 58 -6.66 1.03 0.20
C PHE A 58 -6.33 0.60 1.63
N GLU A 59 -7.28 0.78 2.53
CA GLU A 59 -7.07 0.40 3.94
C GLU A 59 -6.80 -1.09 4.09
N ASN A 60 -7.56 -1.94 3.41
CA ASN A 60 -7.42 -3.39 3.52
C ASN A 60 -6.13 -3.89 2.87
N ASP A 61 -5.80 -3.42 1.66
CA ASP A 61 -4.61 -3.87 0.95
C ASP A 61 -3.33 -3.54 1.73
N PHE A 62 -3.20 -2.32 2.23
CA PHE A 62 -2.03 -1.91 3.01
C PHE A 62 -2.02 -2.47 4.43
N ALA A 63 -3.19 -2.64 5.07
CA ALA A 63 -3.25 -3.25 6.39
C ALA A 63 -2.78 -4.71 6.37
N GLU A 64 -3.18 -5.47 5.36
CA GLU A 64 -2.74 -6.88 5.21
C GLU A 64 -1.25 -7.00 4.92
N LEU A 65 -0.69 -6.07 4.15
CA LEU A 65 0.73 -6.09 3.78
C LEU A 65 1.64 -5.58 4.89
N ILE A 66 1.19 -4.56 5.65
CA ILE A 66 2.04 -3.87 6.62
C ILE A 66 1.81 -4.33 8.07
N ASN A 67 0.64 -4.84 8.43
CA ASN A 67 0.29 -5.11 9.82
C ASN A 67 0.44 -6.57 10.27
N ASP A 68 0.28 -7.55 9.38
CA ASP A 68 0.10 -8.94 9.82
C ASP A 68 1.38 -9.79 9.86
N ASN A 69 2.52 -9.33 9.32
CA ASN A 69 3.66 -10.21 9.04
C ASN A 69 5.00 -9.85 9.70
N LEU A 70 5.11 -8.73 10.43
CA LEU A 70 6.40 -8.24 10.96
C LEU A 70 7.10 -9.17 11.94
N ASP A 71 6.35 -9.80 12.81
CA ASP A 71 6.93 -10.63 13.89
C ASP A 71 7.62 -11.90 13.37
N TYR A 72 7.35 -12.30 12.11
CA TYR A 72 7.83 -13.57 11.57
C TYR A 72 8.92 -13.45 10.49
N TYR A 73 8.92 -12.40 9.66
CA TYR A 73 9.74 -12.35 8.43
C TYR A 73 10.68 -11.14 8.32
N GLY A 74 10.57 -10.15 9.21
CA GLY A 74 11.35 -8.92 9.15
C GLY A 74 10.88 -7.92 8.07
N TRP A 75 11.23 -6.67 8.24
CA TRP A 75 10.78 -5.56 7.38
C TRP A 75 11.21 -5.69 5.90
N GLN A 76 12.34 -6.34 5.62
CA GLN A 76 12.81 -6.56 4.23
C GLN A 76 11.81 -7.38 3.43
N ASN A 77 11.25 -8.41 4.06
CA ASN A 77 10.28 -9.27 3.40
C ASN A 77 8.94 -8.57 3.18
N GLU A 78 8.50 -7.76 4.15
CA GLU A 78 7.30 -6.93 3.99
C GLU A 78 7.46 -5.91 2.87
N LEU A 79 8.60 -5.23 2.80
CA LEU A 79 8.92 -4.33 1.71
C LEU A 79 8.84 -5.04 0.36
N LEU A 80 9.42 -6.23 0.25
CA LEU A 80 9.37 -7.02 -1.00
C LEU A 80 7.92 -7.40 -1.36
N LEU A 81 7.13 -7.86 -0.39
CA LEU A 81 5.73 -8.21 -0.61
C LEU A 81 4.89 -7.00 -1.03
N LEU A 82 5.13 -5.84 -0.42
CA LEU A 82 4.46 -4.59 -0.79
C LEU A 82 4.80 -4.19 -2.23
N LEU A 83 6.08 -4.21 -2.61
CA LEU A 83 6.50 -3.83 -3.96
C LEU A 83 5.93 -4.79 -5.02
N ARG A 84 5.94 -6.10 -4.77
CA ARG A 84 5.31 -7.11 -5.64
C ARG A 84 3.82 -6.89 -5.79
N TYR A 85 3.13 -6.66 -4.68
CA TYR A 85 1.71 -6.38 -4.71
C TYR A 85 1.37 -5.14 -5.54
N LEU A 86 2.16 -4.08 -5.41
CA LEU A 86 2.02 -2.86 -6.21
C LEU A 86 2.30 -3.13 -7.70
N ASP A 87 3.29 -3.97 -8.03
CA ASP A 87 3.57 -4.40 -9.41
C ASP A 87 2.39 -5.20 -10.00
N GLU A 88 1.86 -6.17 -9.27
CA GLU A 88 0.71 -6.96 -9.70
C GLU A 88 -0.55 -6.11 -9.93
N ASN A 89 -0.69 -5.00 -9.22
CA ASN A 89 -1.83 -4.09 -9.31
C ASN A 89 -1.47 -2.74 -9.97
N GLN A 90 -0.37 -2.68 -10.73
CA GLN A 90 0.22 -1.42 -11.21
C GLN A 90 -0.77 -0.57 -12.03
N ILE A 91 -1.50 -1.18 -12.98
CA ILE A 91 -2.50 -0.46 -13.80
C ILE A 91 -3.61 0.16 -12.94
N PHE A 92 -4.03 -0.54 -11.88
CA PHE A 92 -5.00 -0.02 -10.93
C PHE A 92 -4.46 1.24 -10.25
N TYR A 93 -3.26 1.16 -9.65
CA TYR A 93 -2.65 2.30 -8.94
C TYR A 93 -2.27 3.46 -9.86
N GLN A 94 -1.85 3.21 -11.11
CA GLN A 94 -1.67 4.26 -12.13
C GLN A 94 -2.94 5.11 -12.28
N LYS A 95 -4.09 4.45 -12.42
CA LYS A 95 -5.38 5.15 -12.57
C LYS A 95 -5.76 5.89 -11.30
N ILE A 96 -5.52 5.30 -10.12
CA ILE A 96 -5.82 5.93 -8.83
C ILE A 96 -5.05 7.22 -8.63
N PHE A 97 -3.74 7.26 -8.92
CA PHE A 97 -2.95 8.50 -8.81
C PHE A 97 -3.46 9.64 -9.69
N VAL A 98 -4.22 9.32 -10.75
CA VAL A 98 -4.82 10.32 -11.65
C VAL A 98 -6.18 10.81 -11.11
N ILE A 99 -6.99 9.91 -10.55
CA ILE A 99 -8.39 10.21 -10.21
C ILE A 99 -8.58 10.67 -8.76
N ASP A 100 -7.73 10.25 -7.83
CA ASP A 100 -7.81 10.59 -6.41
C ASP A 100 -6.60 11.41 -5.96
N LYS A 101 -6.81 12.71 -5.81
CA LYS A 101 -5.77 13.64 -5.36
C LYS A 101 -5.31 13.39 -3.91
N ASN A 102 -6.12 12.73 -3.09
CA ASN A 102 -5.80 12.43 -1.70
C ASN A 102 -5.00 11.13 -1.57
N PHE A 103 -5.01 10.29 -2.60
CA PHE A 103 -4.33 9.00 -2.57
C PHE A 103 -2.82 9.14 -2.36
N GLU A 104 -2.18 10.15 -2.92
CA GLU A 104 -0.74 10.39 -2.71
C GLU A 104 -0.41 10.62 -1.24
N HIS A 105 -1.22 11.38 -0.53
CA HIS A 105 -1.05 11.59 0.91
C HIS A 105 -1.28 10.30 1.70
N PHE A 106 -2.33 9.55 1.38
CA PHE A 106 -2.57 8.23 1.96
C PHE A 106 -1.37 7.30 1.74
N PHE A 107 -0.85 7.24 0.51
CA PHE A 107 0.28 6.40 0.12
C PHE A 107 1.56 6.76 0.89
N LEU A 108 1.84 8.06 1.04
CA LEU A 108 2.94 8.54 1.87
C LEU A 108 2.82 8.07 3.32
N ILE A 109 1.64 8.18 3.93
CA ILE A 109 1.41 7.71 5.30
C ILE A 109 1.68 6.21 5.45
N GLN A 110 1.39 5.38 4.42
CA GLN A 110 1.70 3.95 4.50
C GLN A 110 3.21 3.70 4.50
N TRP A 111 3.99 4.48 3.72
CA TRP A 111 5.45 4.42 3.77
C TRP A 111 5.99 4.88 5.13
N GLU A 112 5.45 5.93 5.73
CA GLU A 112 5.83 6.37 7.09
C GLU A 112 5.60 5.25 8.11
N LYS A 113 4.44 4.58 8.06
CA LYS A 113 4.14 3.45 8.95
C LYS A 113 5.12 2.28 8.78
N LEU A 114 5.48 1.93 7.56
CA LEU A 114 6.44 0.85 7.30
C LEU A 114 7.82 1.22 7.86
N LEU A 115 8.25 2.46 7.65
CA LEU A 115 9.57 2.92 8.12
C LEU A 115 9.64 3.08 9.64
N ASP A 116 8.55 3.49 10.29
CA ASP A 116 8.49 3.52 11.76
C ASP A 116 8.73 2.11 12.34
N LYS A 117 8.16 1.09 11.73
CA LYS A 117 8.41 -0.30 12.10
C LYS A 117 9.87 -0.72 11.84
N VAL A 118 10.45 -0.30 10.71
CA VAL A 118 11.87 -0.57 10.40
C VAL A 118 12.77 -0.02 11.50
N LEU A 119 12.54 1.22 11.93
CA LEU A 119 13.32 1.85 13.00
C LEU A 119 13.11 1.14 14.33
N PHE A 120 11.87 0.79 14.68
CA PHE A 120 11.58 0.04 15.89
C PHE A 120 12.28 -1.33 15.92
N ASP A 121 12.29 -2.07 14.80
CA ASP A 121 12.98 -3.36 14.70
C ASP A 121 14.50 -3.21 14.87
N GLN A 122 15.08 -2.14 14.34
CA GLN A 122 16.52 -1.86 14.48
C GLN A 122 16.89 -1.43 15.90
N GLU A 123 16.10 -0.58 16.56
CA GLU A 123 16.35 -0.22 17.97
C GLU A 123 16.36 -1.43 18.90
N ASN A 124 15.51 -2.43 18.61
CA ASN A 124 15.48 -3.66 19.39
C ASN A 124 16.70 -4.57 19.15
N LYS A 125 17.48 -4.31 18.08
CA LYS A 125 18.66 -5.10 17.69
C LYS A 125 20.00 -4.40 17.98
N SER A 126 19.96 -3.10 18.28
CA SER A 126 21.15 -2.29 18.55
C SER A 126 21.09 -1.68 19.96
N ASP A 127 22.24 -1.27 20.48
CA ASP A 127 22.33 -0.50 21.72
C ASP A 127 22.07 1.00 21.51
N TYR A 128 21.89 1.42 20.25
CA TYR A 128 21.64 2.81 19.91
C TYR A 128 20.15 3.14 19.97
N HIS A 129 19.82 4.23 20.65
CA HIS A 129 18.45 4.73 20.75
C HIS A 129 18.33 6.12 20.14
N TRP A 130 17.54 6.21 19.07
CA TRP A 130 17.24 7.50 18.45
C TRP A 130 16.31 8.34 19.32
N SER A 131 16.57 9.64 19.38
CA SER A 131 15.59 10.58 19.92
C SER A 131 14.32 10.61 19.05
N ASP A 132 13.19 11.02 19.60
CA ASP A 132 11.92 11.15 18.86
C ASP A 132 12.05 12.05 17.63
N LEU A 133 12.89 13.10 17.71
CA LEU A 133 13.15 14.01 16.60
C LEU A 133 13.90 13.32 15.46
N GLU A 134 14.93 12.54 15.78
CA GLU A 134 15.71 11.77 14.79
C GLU A 134 14.83 10.73 14.10
N LYS A 135 14.05 9.95 14.88
CA LYS A 135 13.09 8.98 14.34
C LYS A 135 12.12 9.63 13.37
N SER A 136 11.47 10.70 13.81
CA SER A 136 10.51 11.43 12.99
C SER A 136 11.14 11.94 11.71
N PHE A 137 12.36 12.47 11.77
CA PHE A 137 13.08 12.96 10.60
C PHE A 137 13.45 11.83 9.64
N ILE A 138 14.05 10.74 10.14
CA ILE A 138 14.46 9.59 9.33
C ILE A 138 13.24 8.95 8.64
N CYS A 139 12.16 8.72 9.38
CA CYS A 139 10.93 8.17 8.82
C CYS A 139 10.38 9.03 7.69
N ARG A 140 10.17 10.32 7.93
CA ARG A 140 9.56 11.23 6.96
C ARG A 140 10.44 11.47 5.74
N TYR A 141 11.75 11.60 5.94
CA TYR A 141 12.71 11.77 4.84
C TYR A 141 12.71 10.56 3.90
N ASN A 142 12.84 9.35 4.46
CA ASN A 142 12.86 8.14 3.66
C ASN A 142 11.48 7.84 3.05
N ALA A 143 10.40 8.04 3.80
CA ALA A 143 9.03 7.86 3.29
C ALA A 143 8.77 8.76 2.09
N ALA A 144 9.14 10.04 2.16
CA ALA A 144 8.96 10.97 1.05
C ALA A 144 9.75 10.55 -0.19
N ALA A 145 11.02 10.13 -0.02
CA ALA A 145 11.86 9.69 -1.11
C ALA A 145 11.34 8.39 -1.75
N ILE A 146 11.02 7.39 -0.95
CA ILE A 146 10.51 6.09 -1.43
C ILE A 146 9.13 6.26 -2.07
N CYS A 147 8.23 7.04 -1.47
CA CYS A 147 6.92 7.36 -2.03
C CYS A 147 7.05 8.00 -3.42
N ALA A 148 7.94 9.00 -3.58
CA ALA A 148 8.15 9.67 -4.86
C ALA A 148 8.66 8.72 -5.94
N ILE A 149 9.65 7.89 -5.63
CA ILE A 149 10.27 6.94 -6.57
C ILE A 149 9.28 5.82 -6.94
N THR A 150 8.56 5.26 -5.98
CA THR A 150 7.57 4.21 -6.24
C THR A 150 6.38 4.75 -7.04
N LYS A 151 5.88 5.94 -6.72
CA LYS A 151 4.85 6.62 -7.53
C LYS A 151 5.31 6.82 -8.98
N GLU A 152 6.53 7.34 -9.17
CA GLU A 152 7.09 7.55 -10.52
C GLU A 152 7.18 6.24 -11.28
N SER A 153 7.67 5.16 -10.65
CA SER A 153 7.76 3.83 -11.26
C SER A 153 6.38 3.27 -11.61
N ILE A 154 5.38 3.40 -10.74
CA ILE A 154 4.00 3.04 -11.03
C ILE A 154 3.48 3.79 -12.27
N ILE A 155 3.64 5.11 -12.31
CA ILE A 155 3.13 5.94 -13.42
C ILE A 155 3.81 5.59 -14.75
N ARG A 156 5.11 5.28 -14.72
CA ARG A 156 5.88 4.92 -15.93
C ARG A 156 5.72 3.46 -16.36
N GLY A 157 5.13 2.61 -15.53
CA GLY A 157 5.03 1.18 -15.81
C GLY A 157 6.34 0.42 -15.63
N ASN A 158 7.26 0.94 -14.79
CA ASN A 158 8.51 0.27 -14.46
C ASN A 158 8.27 -0.76 -13.35
N SER A 159 9.12 -1.81 -13.30
CA SER A 159 9.08 -2.79 -12.22
C SER A 159 9.43 -2.15 -10.88
N LEU A 160 8.59 -2.40 -9.88
CA LEU A 160 8.83 -1.96 -8.51
C LEU A 160 9.75 -2.93 -7.77
N GLU A 161 9.78 -4.21 -8.15
CA GLU A 161 10.71 -5.17 -7.58
C GLU A 161 12.18 -4.76 -7.82
N ASP A 162 12.47 -4.08 -8.93
CA ASP A 162 13.82 -3.56 -9.23
C ASP A 162 14.27 -2.46 -8.25
N LEU A 163 13.34 -1.82 -7.54
CA LEU A 163 13.65 -0.85 -6.49
C LEU A 163 14.07 -1.51 -5.16
N TYR A 164 13.63 -2.74 -4.92
CA TYR A 164 13.84 -3.43 -3.64
C TYR A 164 15.30 -3.43 -3.18
N PRO A 165 16.30 -3.92 -3.98
CA PRO A 165 17.67 -3.97 -3.52
C PRO A 165 18.26 -2.58 -3.25
N GLN A 166 17.79 -1.55 -3.96
CA GLN A 166 18.26 -0.18 -3.78
C GLN A 166 17.72 0.43 -2.47
N ILE A 167 16.43 0.24 -2.20
CA ILE A 167 15.79 0.71 -0.97
C ILE A 167 16.42 0.03 0.25
N VAL A 168 16.57 -1.30 0.21
CA VAL A 168 17.18 -2.06 1.31
C VAL A 168 18.61 -1.59 1.58
N LYS A 169 19.42 -1.45 0.53
CA LYS A 169 20.81 -1.00 0.66
C LYS A 169 20.90 0.40 1.28
N LEU A 170 20.05 1.34 0.84
CA LEU A 170 20.05 2.70 1.38
C LEU A 170 19.61 2.74 2.85
N LEU A 171 18.54 2.02 3.19
CA LEU A 171 18.06 1.97 4.56
C LEU A 171 19.09 1.34 5.50
N LEU A 172 19.70 0.21 5.13
CA LEU A 172 20.73 -0.43 5.93
C LEU A 172 21.98 0.47 6.08
N ALA A 173 22.39 1.17 5.03
CA ALA A 173 23.55 2.08 5.10
C ALA A 173 23.28 3.25 6.05
N GLN A 174 22.06 3.80 6.07
CA GLN A 174 21.68 4.87 6.99
C GLN A 174 21.59 4.38 8.44
N LEU A 175 21.03 3.19 8.65
CA LEU A 175 20.86 2.62 9.98
C LEU A 175 22.23 2.27 10.61
N ASN A 176 23.17 1.75 9.83
CA ASN A 176 24.51 1.39 10.31
C ASN A 176 25.42 2.62 10.58
N LEU A 177 25.11 3.79 10.04
CA LEU A 177 25.86 5.02 10.33
C LEU A 177 25.72 5.51 11.78
N PHE A 178 24.76 4.99 12.52
CA PHE A 178 24.52 5.33 13.92
C PHE A 178 25.04 4.27 14.89
N GLU A 179 25.66 3.18 14.41
CA GLU A 179 26.22 2.11 15.25
C GLU A 179 27.71 2.32 15.59
N ASP A 180 28.41 3.31 14.97
CA ASP A 180 29.81 3.72 15.23
C ASP A 180 29.86 4.93 16.22
#